data_8f8e0f771b77d6ba15bc55e6d469ad98
#
_entry.id   8f8e0f771b77d6ba15bc55e6d469ad98
#
_cell.length_a   1.000
_cell.length_b   1.000
_cell.length_c   1.000
_cell.angle_alpha   90.00
_cell.angle_beta   90.00
_cell.angle_gamma   90.00
#
_symmetry.space_group_name_H-M   'P 1'
#
loop_
_entity.id
_entity.type
_entity.pdbx_description
1 polymer ?
#
loop_
_entity_poly.entity_id
_entity_poly.type
_entity_poly.pdbx_seq_one_letter_code
_entity_poly.pdbx_strand_id
1 'polypeptide(L)'
;WQGILSGAKAGAVYGAHGLWGWYVRGREFLNEEFAGKAFPWQVALKFPGASDAAFAKWIFEKYDLFDLEPSEKILNKTEQQRNQIRMSASTDSTRIAIYAPFSAEVEIGLDLSGYDFTALDLKERRFFTPEVKLTGGSSVIEMCDFNSDVLYLGLRSQESS
;
A
#
# COMPACT_ATOMS: atom_id res chain seq x y z
N TRP A 1 -4.22 -0.16 0.94
CA TRP A 1 -3.38 0.57 -0.03
C TRP A 1 -4.09 0.83 -1.35
N GLN A 2 -4.81 -0.14 -1.93
CA GLN A 2 -5.54 0.08 -3.18
C GLN A 2 -6.51 1.28 -3.06
N GLY A 3 -7.32 1.34 -2.02
CA GLY A 3 -8.27 2.44 -1.81
C GLY A 3 -7.57 3.79 -1.66
N ILE A 4 -6.51 3.83 -0.85
CA ILE A 4 -5.74 5.05 -0.59
C ILE A 4 -5.11 5.58 -1.90
N LEU A 5 -4.38 4.72 -2.64
CA LEU A 5 -3.74 5.12 -3.90
C LEU A 5 -4.74 5.31 -5.05
N SER A 6 -6.01 4.97 -4.86
CA SER A 6 -7.11 5.31 -5.78
C SER A 6 -7.85 6.60 -5.39
N GLY A 7 -7.33 7.38 -4.43
CA GLY A 7 -7.87 8.68 -4.05
C GLY A 7 -8.84 8.68 -2.87
N ALA A 8 -8.84 7.64 -2.02
CA ALA A 8 -9.63 7.63 -0.78
C ALA A 8 -9.03 8.59 0.27
N LYS A 9 -9.24 9.89 0.09
CA LYS A 9 -8.67 10.98 0.91
C LYS A 9 -9.22 11.05 2.34
N ALA A 10 -10.38 10.44 2.61
CA ALA A 10 -10.94 10.38 3.96
C ALA A 10 -10.13 9.49 4.91
N GLY A 11 -9.18 8.74 4.37
CA GLY A 11 -8.31 7.84 5.13
C GLY A 11 -8.82 6.41 5.18
N ALA A 12 -8.10 5.58 5.93
CA ALA A 12 -8.44 4.19 6.18
C ALA A 12 -8.79 3.99 7.66
N VAL A 13 -9.84 3.22 7.89
CA VAL A 13 -10.27 2.86 9.25
C VAL A 13 -10.11 1.37 9.46
N TYR A 14 -9.53 0.98 10.56
CA TYR A 14 -9.47 -0.41 11.01
C TYR A 14 -10.37 -0.63 12.21
N GLY A 15 -11.20 -1.67 12.14
CA GLY A 15 -12.05 -2.12 13.25
C GLY A 15 -12.02 -3.63 13.37
N ALA A 16 -11.45 -4.15 14.45
CA ALA A 16 -11.47 -5.58 14.72
C ALA A 16 -12.87 -6.04 15.12
N HIS A 17 -13.34 -7.14 14.50
CA HIS A 17 -14.65 -7.70 14.79
C HIS A 17 -14.74 -8.19 16.23
N GLY A 18 -15.62 -7.57 17.01
CA GLY A 18 -15.76 -7.74 18.45
C GLY A 18 -15.23 -6.56 19.29
N LEU A 19 -14.34 -5.74 18.73
CA LEU A 19 -13.83 -4.55 19.42
C LEU A 19 -14.79 -3.36 19.31
N TRP A 20 -15.30 -3.08 18.11
CA TRP A 20 -16.23 -1.97 17.87
C TRP A 20 -17.59 -2.13 18.55
N GLY A 21 -17.94 -3.30 19.07
CA GLY A 21 -19.12 -3.54 19.90
C GLY A 21 -18.80 -4.01 21.32
N TRP A 22 -17.52 -3.99 21.72
CA TRP A 22 -17.04 -4.46 23.03
C TRP A 22 -17.63 -5.83 23.42
N TYR A 23 -17.63 -6.77 22.44
CA TYR A 23 -18.24 -8.07 22.64
C TYR A 23 -17.63 -8.84 23.81
N VAL A 24 -18.49 -9.30 24.70
CA VAL A 24 -18.14 -10.16 25.84
C VAL A 24 -18.74 -11.54 25.60
N ARG A 25 -17.95 -12.58 25.79
CA ARG A 25 -18.39 -13.96 25.59
C ARG A 25 -19.67 -14.25 26.39
N GLY A 26 -20.66 -14.87 25.71
CA GLY A 26 -21.95 -15.22 26.29
C GLY A 26 -22.98 -14.10 26.31
N ARG A 27 -22.68 -12.94 25.74
CA ARG A 27 -23.65 -11.88 25.48
C ARG A 27 -24.07 -11.85 24.02
N GLU A 28 -25.23 -11.28 23.76
CA GLU A 28 -25.70 -11.03 22.39
C GLU A 28 -24.83 -9.98 21.71
N PHE A 29 -24.57 -10.16 20.41
CA PHE A 29 -23.84 -9.22 19.58
C PHE A 29 -24.76 -8.72 18.44
N LEU A 30 -25.12 -7.45 18.48
CA LEU A 30 -26.18 -6.85 17.66
C LEU A 30 -26.01 -6.99 16.14
N ASN A 31 -24.80 -7.23 15.65
CA ASN A 31 -24.51 -7.29 14.21
C ASN A 31 -24.04 -8.69 13.75
N GLU A 32 -24.37 -9.74 14.49
CA GLU A 32 -23.97 -11.12 14.15
C GLU A 32 -24.50 -11.58 12.79
N GLU A 33 -25.69 -11.12 12.41
CA GLU A 33 -26.32 -11.43 11.12
C GLU A 33 -25.51 -10.92 9.92
N PHE A 34 -24.83 -9.77 10.05
CA PHE A 34 -24.10 -9.14 8.94
C PHE A 34 -22.60 -9.49 8.95
N ALA A 35 -22.01 -9.66 10.10
CA ALA A 35 -20.57 -9.75 10.26
C ALA A 35 -20.11 -11.12 10.81
N GLY A 36 -21.04 -12.05 11.03
CA GLY A 36 -20.78 -13.35 11.64
C GLY A 36 -20.42 -13.24 13.12
N LYS A 37 -19.97 -14.33 13.70
CA LYS A 37 -19.71 -14.44 15.13
C LYS A 37 -18.49 -13.61 15.55
N ALA A 38 -18.73 -12.66 16.44
CA ALA A 38 -17.68 -11.79 16.96
C ALA A 38 -16.69 -12.53 17.87
N PHE A 39 -15.46 -12.02 17.92
CA PHE A 39 -14.50 -12.43 18.95
C PHE A 39 -14.65 -11.57 20.21
N PRO A 40 -14.42 -12.13 21.42
CA PRO A 40 -14.37 -11.30 22.62
C PRO A 40 -13.37 -10.17 22.46
N TRP A 41 -13.68 -8.97 22.96
CA TRP A 41 -12.87 -7.77 22.72
C TRP A 41 -11.40 -7.94 23.16
N GLN A 42 -11.13 -8.73 24.22
CA GLN A 42 -9.78 -9.02 24.68
C GLN A 42 -8.96 -9.82 23.64
N VAL A 43 -9.64 -10.66 22.84
CA VAL A 43 -9.02 -11.39 21.74
C VAL A 43 -8.85 -10.48 20.52
N ALA A 44 -9.89 -9.70 20.20
CA ALA A 44 -9.90 -8.79 19.06
C ALA A 44 -8.83 -7.69 19.15
N LEU A 45 -8.48 -7.24 20.36
CA LEU A 45 -7.37 -6.31 20.60
C LEU A 45 -6.00 -6.81 20.13
N LYS A 46 -5.83 -8.14 20.03
CA LYS A 46 -4.56 -8.76 19.65
C LYS A 46 -4.47 -9.08 18.16
N PHE A 47 -5.47 -8.71 17.36
CA PHE A 47 -5.45 -8.94 15.93
C PHE A 47 -4.37 -8.08 15.25
N PRO A 48 -3.65 -8.63 14.26
CA PRO A 48 -2.52 -7.96 13.61
C PRO A 48 -2.92 -6.67 12.89
N GLY A 49 -4.16 -6.55 12.41
CA GLY A 49 -4.62 -5.40 11.61
C GLY A 49 -4.45 -4.04 12.29
N ALA A 50 -4.51 -3.96 13.63
CA ALA A 50 -4.20 -2.70 14.33
C ALA A 50 -2.72 -2.30 14.15
N SER A 51 -1.83 -3.28 14.19
CA SER A 51 -0.40 -3.08 13.93
C SER A 51 -0.13 -2.72 12.47
N ASP A 52 -0.90 -3.31 11.53
CA ASP A 52 -0.77 -3.01 10.11
C ASP A 52 -1.27 -1.59 9.79
N ALA A 53 -2.37 -1.17 10.42
CA ALA A 53 -2.86 0.21 10.30
C ALA A 53 -1.86 1.23 10.87
N ALA A 54 -1.25 0.94 12.02
CA ALA A 54 -0.21 1.78 12.60
C ALA A 54 1.05 1.83 11.73
N PHE A 55 1.41 0.72 11.08
CA PHE A 55 2.53 0.65 10.16
C PHE A 55 2.25 1.47 8.88
N ALA A 56 1.05 1.37 8.32
CA ALA A 56 0.64 2.20 7.19
C ALA A 56 0.73 3.70 7.53
N LYS A 57 0.24 4.12 8.72
CA LYS A 57 0.37 5.48 9.20
C LYS A 57 1.84 5.91 9.27
N TRP A 58 2.71 5.08 9.85
CA TRP A 58 4.13 5.36 9.93
C TRP A 58 4.79 5.55 8.54
N ILE A 59 4.41 4.75 7.54
CA ILE A 59 4.88 4.92 6.15
C ILE A 59 4.47 6.29 5.62
N PHE A 60 3.19 6.67 5.80
CA PHE A 60 2.69 7.97 5.35
C PHE A 60 3.47 9.13 5.97
N GLU A 61 3.72 9.08 7.27
CA GLU A 61 4.46 10.12 7.98
C GLU A 61 5.93 10.15 7.58
N LYS A 62 6.57 8.98 7.47
CA LYS A 62 8.00 8.87 7.14
C LYS A 62 8.32 9.37 5.73
N TYR A 63 7.46 9.08 4.76
CA TYR A 63 7.67 9.40 3.34
C TYR A 63 6.85 10.60 2.87
N ASP A 64 6.12 11.25 3.78
CA ASP A 64 5.29 12.43 3.51
C ASP A 64 4.32 12.21 2.32
N LEU A 65 3.47 11.18 2.44
CA LEU A 65 2.59 10.73 1.35
C LEU A 65 1.19 11.39 1.37
N PHE A 66 1.01 12.50 2.07
CA PHE A 66 -0.31 13.10 2.31
C PHE A 66 -0.90 13.83 1.10
N ASP A 67 -0.08 14.26 0.14
CA ASP A 67 -0.46 15.00 -1.06
C ASP A 67 -0.51 14.14 -2.33
N LEU A 68 -0.43 12.81 -2.19
CA LEU A 68 -0.47 11.90 -3.34
C LEU A 68 -1.81 11.98 -4.08
N GLU A 69 -1.74 12.07 -5.40
CA GLU A 69 -2.87 11.98 -6.32
C GLU A 69 -2.79 10.71 -7.18
N PRO A 70 -3.92 10.04 -7.48
CA PRO A 70 -3.94 8.87 -8.33
C PRO A 70 -3.29 9.12 -9.70
N SER A 71 -2.57 8.13 -10.21
CA SER A 71 -1.89 8.18 -11.49
C SER A 71 -2.19 6.95 -12.35
N GLU A 72 -2.54 7.16 -13.61
CA GLU A 72 -2.85 6.10 -14.59
C GLU A 72 -1.62 5.72 -15.43
N LYS A 73 -0.42 5.82 -14.87
CA LYS A 73 0.83 5.54 -15.59
C LYS A 73 1.24 4.07 -15.59
N ILE A 74 0.46 3.17 -15.01
CA ILE A 74 0.70 1.72 -15.04
C ILE A 74 0.41 1.19 -16.44
N LEU A 75 1.40 0.53 -17.06
CA LEU A 75 1.34 0.00 -18.43
C LEU A 75 1.26 -1.53 -18.49
N ASN A 76 1.23 -2.23 -17.35
CA ASN A 76 1.21 -3.69 -17.30
C ASN A 76 0.20 -4.30 -18.29
N LYS A 77 0.62 -5.38 -18.99
CA LYS A 77 -0.10 -5.94 -20.14
C LYS A 77 -1.43 -6.58 -19.79
N THR A 78 -1.51 -7.26 -18.64
CA THR A 78 -2.75 -7.96 -18.27
C THR A 78 -3.75 -7.00 -17.65
N GLU A 79 -5.03 -7.19 -17.98
CA GLU A 79 -6.12 -6.41 -17.38
C GLU A 79 -6.15 -6.57 -15.86
N GLN A 80 -5.91 -7.77 -15.35
CA GLN A 80 -5.86 -8.03 -13.92
C GLN A 80 -4.77 -7.19 -13.24
N GLN A 81 -3.57 -7.11 -13.78
CA GLN A 81 -2.48 -6.31 -13.23
C GLN A 81 -2.84 -4.82 -13.24
N ARG A 82 -3.34 -4.29 -14.37
CA ARG A 82 -3.78 -2.88 -14.47
C ARG A 82 -4.89 -2.54 -13.48
N ASN A 83 -5.81 -3.49 -13.23
CA ASN A 83 -6.93 -3.27 -12.31
C ASN A 83 -6.58 -3.43 -10.82
N GLN A 84 -5.44 -4.02 -10.49
CA GLN A 84 -5.05 -4.31 -9.11
C GLN A 84 -3.83 -3.52 -8.64
N ILE A 85 -2.87 -3.24 -9.52
CA ILE A 85 -1.74 -2.35 -9.21
C ILE A 85 -2.25 -0.92 -9.18
N ARG A 86 -1.83 -0.16 -8.19
CA ARG A 86 -2.20 1.26 -8.04
C ARG A 86 -0.96 2.11 -7.90
N MET A 87 -0.99 3.25 -8.57
CA MET A 87 0.06 4.25 -8.48
C MET A 87 -0.54 5.59 -8.08
N SER A 88 0.18 6.32 -7.27
CA SER A 88 -0.05 7.73 -6.97
C SER A 88 1.26 8.48 -6.97
N ALA A 89 1.21 9.76 -7.27
CA ALA A 89 2.35 10.66 -7.23
C ALA A 89 1.99 11.94 -6.49
N SER A 90 2.98 12.58 -5.85
CA SER A 90 2.78 13.91 -5.28
C SER A 90 2.56 14.94 -6.38
N THR A 91 1.88 16.04 -6.07
CA THR A 91 1.55 17.10 -7.02
C THR A 91 2.79 17.74 -7.65
N ASP A 92 3.90 17.77 -6.92
CA ASP A 92 5.22 18.24 -7.38
C ASP A 92 6.05 17.16 -8.07
N SER A 93 5.54 15.94 -8.19
CA SER A 93 6.22 14.77 -8.75
C SER A 93 7.54 14.42 -8.06
N THR A 94 7.69 14.75 -6.79
CA THR A 94 8.89 14.37 -6.00
C THR A 94 8.74 13.02 -5.30
N ARG A 95 7.52 12.54 -5.13
CA ARG A 95 7.20 11.29 -4.44
C ARG A 95 6.26 10.45 -5.28
N ILE A 96 6.54 9.16 -5.31
CA ILE A 96 5.74 8.16 -6.01
C ILE A 96 5.48 6.99 -5.05
N ALA A 97 4.25 6.53 -5.00
CA ALA A 97 3.88 5.30 -4.31
C ALA A 97 3.17 4.36 -5.28
N ILE A 98 3.60 3.08 -5.31
CA ILE A 98 3.00 2.06 -6.15
C ILE A 98 2.72 0.84 -5.29
N TYR A 99 1.47 0.41 -5.26
CA TYR A 99 1.05 -0.80 -4.58
C TYR A 99 0.78 -1.93 -5.58
N ALA A 100 1.42 -3.06 -5.37
CA ALA A 100 1.17 -4.30 -6.09
C ALA A 100 0.70 -5.38 -5.10
N PRO A 101 -0.50 -5.96 -5.26
CA PRO A 101 -1.04 -6.97 -4.34
C PRO A 101 -0.39 -8.35 -4.50
N PHE A 102 0.57 -8.48 -5.39
CA PHE A 102 1.34 -9.68 -5.68
C PHE A 102 2.70 -9.31 -6.25
N SER A 103 3.64 -10.24 -6.19
CA SER A 103 4.94 -10.06 -6.83
C SER A 103 4.79 -10.11 -8.36
N ALA A 104 5.14 -9.02 -9.04
CA ALA A 104 5.12 -8.87 -10.48
C ALA A 104 6.06 -7.74 -10.90
N GLU A 105 6.50 -7.77 -12.14
CA GLU A 105 7.09 -6.59 -12.77
C GLU A 105 6.05 -5.48 -12.89
N VAL A 106 6.46 -4.24 -12.64
CA VAL A 106 5.59 -3.07 -12.78
C VAL A 106 6.10 -2.20 -13.92
N GLU A 107 5.35 -2.17 -15.01
CA GLU A 107 5.63 -1.31 -16.17
C GLU A 107 4.99 0.06 -15.98
N ILE A 108 5.76 1.14 -16.13
CA ILE A 108 5.33 2.51 -15.83
C ILE A 108 5.67 3.42 -17.01
N GLY A 109 4.69 4.18 -17.48
CA GLY A 109 4.83 5.17 -18.55
C GLY A 109 5.47 6.48 -18.08
N LEU A 110 6.55 6.37 -17.31
CA LEU A 110 7.37 7.49 -16.85
C LEU A 110 8.84 7.08 -16.86
N ASP A 111 9.72 8.03 -17.11
CA ASP A 111 11.15 7.90 -16.85
C ASP A 111 11.41 8.07 -15.35
N LEU A 112 11.85 6.99 -14.71
CA LEU A 112 12.12 6.95 -13.28
C LEU A 112 13.62 7.08 -12.95
N SER A 113 14.48 7.47 -13.90
CA SER A 113 15.93 7.60 -13.70
C SER A 113 16.32 8.58 -12.60
N GLY A 114 15.46 9.55 -12.31
CA GLY A 114 15.68 10.56 -11.27
C GLY A 114 15.09 10.20 -9.91
N TYR A 115 14.75 8.92 -9.67
CA TYR A 115 14.13 8.49 -8.42
C TYR A 115 14.92 7.36 -7.76
N ASP A 116 15.06 7.48 -6.45
CA ASP A 116 15.54 6.40 -5.58
C ASP A 116 14.34 5.60 -5.08
N PHE A 117 14.29 4.32 -5.45
CA PHE A 117 13.18 3.44 -5.07
C PHE A 117 13.53 2.55 -3.87
N THR A 118 12.56 2.41 -2.99
CA THR A 118 12.52 1.41 -1.93
C THR A 118 11.30 0.51 -2.14
N ALA A 119 11.50 -0.79 -2.19
CA ALA A 119 10.44 -1.79 -2.14
C ALA A 119 10.21 -2.25 -0.70
N LEU A 120 8.97 -2.33 -0.30
CA LEU A 120 8.56 -2.71 1.05
C LEU A 120 7.64 -3.93 0.99
N ASP A 121 8.12 -5.07 1.52
CA ASP A 121 7.29 -6.21 1.83
C ASP A 121 6.35 -5.84 2.98
N LEU A 122 5.07 -5.69 2.70
CA LEU A 122 4.10 -5.20 3.69
C LEU A 122 3.81 -6.22 4.79
N LYS A 123 3.94 -7.50 4.50
CA LYS A 123 3.71 -8.59 5.46
C LYS A 123 4.87 -8.72 6.45
N GLU A 124 6.09 -8.81 5.93
CA GLU A 124 7.29 -9.05 6.73
C GLU A 124 7.95 -7.74 7.20
N ARG A 125 7.47 -6.57 6.70
CA ARG A 125 7.98 -5.22 6.99
C ARG A 125 9.48 -5.09 6.68
N ARG A 126 9.93 -5.71 5.59
CA ARG A 126 11.31 -5.66 5.12
C ARG A 126 11.44 -4.68 3.96
N PHE A 127 12.58 -3.99 3.93
CA PHE A 127 12.90 -2.98 2.93
C PHE A 127 13.98 -3.49 1.98
N PHE A 128 13.82 -3.20 0.69
CA PHE A 128 14.76 -3.57 -0.37
C PHE A 128 14.91 -2.42 -1.35
N THR A 129 16.03 -2.42 -2.09
CA THR A 129 16.19 -1.56 -3.26
C THR A 129 15.82 -2.38 -4.49
N PRO A 130 14.71 -2.08 -5.18
CA PRO A 130 14.33 -2.79 -6.38
C PRO A 130 15.22 -2.38 -7.56
N GLU A 131 15.40 -3.28 -8.52
CA GLU A 131 16.02 -2.93 -9.79
C GLU A 131 15.02 -2.20 -10.68
N VAL A 132 15.43 -1.05 -11.26
CA VAL A 132 14.61 -0.25 -12.17
C VAL A 132 15.31 -0.18 -13.51
N LYS A 133 14.68 -0.68 -14.57
CA LYS A 133 15.17 -0.65 -15.94
C LYS A 133 14.46 0.44 -16.73
N LEU A 134 15.24 1.23 -17.46
CA LEU A 134 14.73 2.28 -18.33
C LEU A 134 14.55 1.74 -19.76
N THR A 135 13.43 2.08 -20.40
CA THR A 135 13.10 1.63 -21.74
C THR A 135 12.40 2.75 -22.52
N GLY A 136 13.16 3.60 -23.20
CA GLY A 136 12.61 4.56 -24.18
C GLY A 136 11.56 5.55 -23.64
N GLY A 137 11.73 6.08 -22.42
CA GLY A 137 10.79 7.03 -21.78
C GLY A 137 9.77 6.35 -20.85
N SER A 138 9.85 5.04 -20.69
CA SER A 138 9.14 4.27 -19.69
C SER A 138 10.13 3.56 -18.76
N SER A 139 9.65 2.99 -17.68
CA SER A 139 10.46 2.25 -16.73
C SER A 139 9.78 0.95 -16.34
N VAL A 140 10.59 -0.04 -16.00
CA VAL A 140 10.14 -1.32 -15.44
C VAL A 140 10.79 -1.50 -14.09
N ILE A 141 9.98 -1.60 -13.05
CA ILE A 141 10.44 -2.05 -11.73
C ILE A 141 10.40 -3.57 -11.75
N GLU A 142 11.55 -4.20 -11.58
CA GLU A 142 11.63 -5.65 -11.59
C GLU A 142 10.92 -6.29 -10.39
N MET A 143 10.48 -7.50 -10.60
CA MET A 143 9.82 -8.29 -9.58
C MET A 143 10.75 -8.52 -8.39
N CYS A 144 10.30 -8.14 -7.21
CA CYS A 144 10.95 -8.53 -5.96
C CYS A 144 10.53 -9.95 -5.57
N ASP A 145 11.44 -10.71 -4.99
CA ASP A 145 11.17 -12.06 -4.49
C ASP A 145 10.40 -12.03 -3.16
N PHE A 146 9.15 -11.60 -3.24
CA PHE A 146 8.21 -11.56 -2.12
C PHE A 146 7.03 -12.49 -2.37
N ASN A 147 6.57 -13.15 -1.32
CA ASN A 147 5.36 -13.97 -1.34
C ASN A 147 4.12 -13.21 -0.85
N SER A 148 4.15 -11.87 -0.92
CA SER A 148 3.08 -11.02 -0.41
C SER A 148 2.91 -9.76 -1.26
N ASP A 149 2.06 -8.86 -0.82
CA ASP A 149 1.90 -7.54 -1.41
C ASP A 149 3.10 -6.63 -1.13
N VAL A 150 3.35 -5.75 -2.08
CA VAL A 150 4.53 -4.87 -2.11
C VAL A 150 4.08 -3.42 -2.26
N LEU A 151 4.73 -2.53 -1.52
CA LEU A 151 4.65 -1.09 -1.73
C LEU A 151 6.02 -0.60 -2.22
N TYR A 152 6.05 -0.03 -3.43
CA TYR A 152 7.22 0.68 -3.93
C TYR A 152 7.08 2.16 -3.63
N LEU A 153 8.14 2.75 -3.10
CA LEU A 153 8.23 4.17 -2.74
C LEU A 153 9.40 4.79 -3.49
N GLY A 154 9.11 5.71 -4.39
CA GLY A 154 10.10 6.48 -5.16
C GLY A 154 10.22 7.89 -4.61
N LEU A 155 11.42 8.29 -4.26
CA LEU A 155 11.76 9.65 -3.88
C LEU A 155 12.68 10.24 -4.96
N ARG A 156 12.37 11.44 -5.46
CA ARG A 156 13.22 12.10 -6.43
C ARG A 156 14.56 12.42 -5.81
N SER A 157 15.63 11.97 -6.46
CA SER A 157 16.99 12.24 -6.02
C SER A 157 17.22 13.75 -6.02
N GLN A 158 17.75 14.29 -4.92
CA GLN A 158 18.18 15.68 -4.89
C GLN A 158 19.42 15.81 -5.78
N GLU A 159 19.36 16.61 -6.81
CA GLU A 159 20.55 16.99 -7.54
C GLU A 159 21.51 17.65 -6.55
N SER A 160 22.66 17.00 -6.34
CA SER A 160 23.73 17.58 -5.54
C SER A 160 24.23 18.82 -6.27
N SER A 161 23.87 19.99 -5.76
CA SER A 161 24.33 21.30 -6.24
C SER A 161 25.79 21.51 -5.90
#